data_f87b19dfd3b14695cd47a1603d49d44e
#
_entry.id   f87b19dfd3b14695cd47a1603d49d44e
#
_cell.length_a   1.000
_cell.length_b   1.000
_cell.length_c   1.000
_cell.angle_alpha   90.00
_cell.angle_beta   90.00
_cell.angle_gamma   90.00
#
_symmetry.space_group_name_H-M   'P 1'
#
loop_
_entity.id
_entity.type
_entity.pdbx_description
1 polymer ?
#
loop_
_entity_poly.entity_id
_entity_poly.type
_entity_poly.pdbx_seq_one_letter_code
_entity_poly.pdbx_strand_id
1 'polypeptide(L)'
;MKNILVTGGSGKAGRATIKLLLEKNYNVFNVDFVNNPELDVPFTKVDLEDFGDAMEVVSEIDDRINGIDAVIHQAAIPASGLEANHKTFKANTLSTYNIFQASKVMKINNIVWASSETVLGLPFDTYPPYVPVDEEYDPRPESSYSLSKVMGEEMARQYCRRNPEMKIFGLRYSNIMEEHDYKQFKSFQNDPFLRKWNFWGYIDARDVAQACLLAMESNLKGADLSLIHI
;
A
#
# COMPACT_ATOMS: atom_id res chain seq x y z
N MET A 1 6.33 19.03 -13.96
CA MET A 1 5.76 17.67 -13.81
C MET A 1 6.12 17.25 -12.40
N LYS A 2 5.22 16.59 -11.65
CA LYS A 2 5.53 16.14 -10.30
C LYS A 2 6.24 14.79 -10.33
N ASN A 3 7.18 14.60 -9.42
CA ASN A 3 7.99 13.39 -9.26
C ASN A 3 7.37 12.49 -8.19
N ILE A 4 6.98 11.28 -8.58
CA ILE A 4 6.28 10.33 -7.71
C ILE A 4 7.15 9.09 -7.52
N LEU A 5 7.51 8.82 -6.27
CA LEU A 5 8.17 7.58 -5.89
C LEU A 5 7.11 6.50 -5.64
N VAL A 6 7.19 5.39 -6.35
CA VAL A 6 6.35 4.21 -6.10
C VAL A 6 7.23 3.09 -5.59
N THR A 7 7.01 2.66 -4.36
CA THR A 7 7.67 1.47 -3.80
C THR A 7 6.78 0.25 -4.00
N GLY A 8 7.38 -0.91 -4.25
CA GLY A 8 6.61 -2.11 -4.62
C GLY A 8 5.97 -2.00 -6.00
N GLY A 9 6.55 -1.17 -6.87
CA GLY A 9 5.98 -0.87 -8.19
C GLY A 9 5.96 -2.06 -9.14
N SER A 10 6.71 -3.09 -8.89
CA SER A 10 6.71 -4.33 -9.69
C SER A 10 5.58 -5.30 -9.31
N GLY A 11 4.90 -5.09 -8.18
CA GLY A 11 3.74 -5.86 -7.73
C GLY A 11 2.45 -5.51 -8.49
N LYS A 12 1.34 -6.25 -8.26
CA LYS A 12 0.04 -6.04 -8.93
C LYS A 12 -0.46 -4.60 -8.79
N ALA A 13 -0.55 -4.12 -7.56
CA ALA A 13 -0.98 -2.75 -7.26
C ALA A 13 -0.03 -1.71 -7.87
N GLY A 14 1.29 -1.92 -7.70
CA GLY A 14 2.32 -1.01 -8.18
C GLY A 14 2.32 -0.84 -9.69
N ARG A 15 2.24 -1.94 -10.43
CA ARG A 15 2.20 -1.90 -11.91
C ARG A 15 1.02 -1.08 -12.43
N ALA A 16 -0.17 -1.31 -11.88
CA ALA A 16 -1.36 -0.58 -12.27
C ALA A 16 -1.24 0.90 -11.92
N THR A 17 -0.73 1.20 -10.73
CA THR A 17 -0.50 2.57 -10.26
C THR A 17 0.49 3.31 -11.16
N ILE A 18 1.64 2.70 -11.48
CA ILE A 18 2.65 3.29 -12.37
C ILE A 18 2.05 3.59 -13.75
N LYS A 19 1.34 2.63 -14.35
CA LYS A 19 0.70 2.82 -15.66
C LYS A 19 -0.25 4.03 -15.65
N LEU A 20 -1.14 4.12 -14.66
CA LEU A 20 -2.07 5.24 -14.55
C LEU A 20 -1.35 6.57 -14.34
N LEU A 21 -0.32 6.63 -13.49
CA LEU A 21 0.44 7.85 -13.26
C LEU A 21 1.15 8.35 -14.51
N LEU A 22 1.71 7.45 -15.33
CA LEU A 22 2.30 7.79 -16.63
C LEU A 22 1.27 8.36 -17.59
N GLU A 23 0.07 7.76 -17.67
CA GLU A 23 -1.07 8.27 -18.48
C GLU A 23 -1.51 9.67 -18.03
N LYS A 24 -1.32 10.00 -16.75
CA LYS A 24 -1.62 11.32 -16.18
C LYS A 24 -0.43 12.29 -16.25
N ASN A 25 0.64 11.93 -16.96
CA ASN A 25 1.82 12.74 -17.16
C ASN A 25 2.59 13.08 -15.85
N TYR A 26 2.66 12.15 -14.90
CA TYR A 26 3.58 12.23 -13.77
C TYR A 26 4.95 11.65 -14.15
N ASN A 27 6.03 12.15 -13.54
CA ASN A 27 7.32 11.45 -13.53
C ASN A 27 7.27 10.38 -12.44
N VAL A 28 7.52 9.13 -12.80
CA VAL A 28 7.38 8.00 -11.88
C VAL A 28 8.71 7.26 -11.74
N PHE A 29 9.06 6.94 -10.51
CA PHE A 29 10.23 6.16 -10.14
C PHE A 29 9.81 4.92 -9.38
N ASN A 30 10.29 3.77 -9.83
CA ASN A 30 9.97 2.48 -9.23
C ASN A 30 11.13 2.01 -8.34
N VAL A 31 10.85 1.70 -7.09
CA VAL A 31 11.79 0.98 -6.21
C VAL A 31 11.16 -0.30 -5.71
N ASP A 32 11.90 -1.40 -5.83
CA ASP A 32 11.44 -2.73 -5.47
C ASP A 32 12.64 -3.68 -5.29
N PHE A 33 12.42 -4.89 -4.79
CA PHE A 33 13.42 -5.96 -4.80
C PHE A 33 13.65 -6.55 -6.20
N VAL A 34 12.61 -6.53 -7.03
CA VAL A 34 12.60 -7.16 -8.37
C VAL A 34 12.18 -6.14 -9.41
N ASN A 35 12.96 -6.03 -10.48
CA ASN A 35 12.57 -5.20 -11.62
C ASN A 35 11.46 -5.88 -12.44
N ASN A 36 10.51 -5.10 -12.90
CA ASN A 36 9.56 -5.52 -13.93
C ASN A 36 9.92 -4.82 -15.26
N PRO A 37 10.49 -5.52 -16.23
CA PRO A 37 10.95 -4.93 -17.49
C PRO A 37 9.81 -4.41 -18.40
N GLU A 38 8.56 -4.75 -18.12
CA GLU A 38 7.39 -4.21 -18.83
C GLU A 38 7.05 -2.77 -18.43
N LEU A 39 7.66 -2.27 -17.36
CA LEU A 39 7.47 -0.91 -16.91
C LEU A 39 8.59 -0.02 -17.47
N ASP A 40 8.21 0.91 -18.34
CA ASP A 40 9.12 1.90 -18.91
C ASP A 40 9.31 3.09 -17.96
N VAL A 41 9.91 2.82 -16.79
CA VAL A 41 10.23 3.82 -15.76
C VAL A 41 11.61 3.53 -15.15
N PRO A 42 12.33 4.54 -14.65
CA PRO A 42 13.54 4.32 -13.87
C PRO A 42 13.27 3.36 -12.70
N PHE A 43 14.16 2.40 -12.54
CA PHE A 43 14.10 1.39 -11.48
C PHE A 43 15.36 1.42 -10.63
N THR A 44 15.18 1.32 -9.31
CA THR A 44 16.27 1.11 -8.35
C THR A 44 15.90 -0.05 -7.42
N LYS A 45 16.84 -1.01 -7.30
CA LYS A 45 16.68 -2.11 -6.36
C LYS A 45 17.13 -1.66 -4.96
N VAL A 46 16.23 -1.81 -3.98
CA VAL A 46 16.50 -1.38 -2.59
C VAL A 46 15.95 -2.35 -1.58
N ASP A 47 16.53 -2.35 -0.39
CA ASP A 47 15.98 -2.99 0.81
C ASP A 47 15.39 -1.93 1.75
N LEU A 48 14.09 -1.75 1.72
CA LEU A 48 13.42 -0.75 2.57
C LEU A 48 13.42 -1.09 4.07
N GLU A 49 13.91 -2.27 4.47
CA GLU A 49 14.22 -2.55 5.89
C GLU A 49 15.49 -1.81 6.32
N ASP A 50 16.36 -1.42 5.39
CA ASP A 50 17.50 -0.54 5.65
C ASP A 50 17.06 0.92 5.56
N PHE A 51 17.35 1.70 6.62
CA PHE A 51 16.98 3.12 6.65
C PHE A 51 17.85 3.96 5.71
N GLY A 52 19.10 3.56 5.46
CA GLY A 52 19.98 4.23 4.49
C GLY A 52 19.40 4.15 3.08
N ASP A 53 19.01 2.95 2.65
CA ASP A 53 18.34 2.72 1.36
C ASP A 53 17.05 3.53 1.25
N ALA A 54 16.22 3.51 2.30
CA ALA A 54 14.97 4.28 2.32
C ALA A 54 15.22 5.80 2.25
N MET A 55 16.25 6.32 2.92
CA MET A 55 16.64 7.72 2.83
C MET A 55 17.14 8.08 1.46
N GLU A 56 17.98 7.26 0.85
CA GLU A 56 18.54 7.50 -0.48
C GLU A 56 17.43 7.64 -1.52
N VAL A 57 16.49 6.66 -1.59
CA VAL A 57 15.41 6.69 -2.59
C VAL A 57 14.36 7.77 -2.37
N VAL A 58 14.23 8.27 -1.15
CA VAL A 58 13.30 9.37 -0.83
C VAL A 58 13.97 10.73 -1.02
N SER A 59 15.29 10.83 -0.83
CA SER A 59 16.03 12.09 -0.98
C SER A 59 16.34 12.41 -2.44
N GLU A 60 17.06 11.54 -3.10
CA GLU A 60 17.45 11.69 -4.51
C GLU A 60 17.76 10.29 -5.06
N ILE A 61 16.98 9.79 -5.98
CA ILE A 61 17.35 8.58 -6.70
C ILE A 61 18.30 8.98 -7.82
N ASP A 62 19.58 9.05 -7.50
CA ASP A 62 20.66 9.54 -8.35
C ASP A 62 20.45 10.97 -8.94
N ASP A 63 21.45 11.46 -9.66
CA ASP A 63 21.47 12.82 -10.23
C ASP A 63 20.37 13.10 -11.28
N ARG A 64 19.47 12.11 -11.55
CA ARG A 64 18.40 12.23 -12.54
C ARG A 64 17.15 12.93 -12.00
N ILE A 65 17.02 13.06 -10.66
CA ILE A 65 15.78 13.53 -10.06
C ILE A 65 16.06 14.67 -9.08
N ASN A 66 15.35 15.73 -9.25
CA ASN A 66 15.42 16.89 -8.37
C ASN A 66 14.19 16.91 -7.42
N GLY A 67 14.27 16.09 -6.36
CA GLY A 67 13.26 15.99 -5.31
C GLY A 67 12.05 15.11 -5.65
N ILE A 68 11.39 14.60 -4.62
CA ILE A 68 10.15 13.79 -4.69
C ILE A 68 8.99 14.61 -4.14
N ASP A 69 7.89 14.70 -4.91
CA ASP A 69 6.68 15.44 -4.51
C ASP A 69 5.71 14.58 -3.69
N ALA A 70 5.65 13.27 -3.96
CA ALA A 70 4.81 12.34 -3.23
C ALA A 70 5.39 10.91 -3.26
N VAL A 71 5.02 10.14 -2.25
CA VAL A 71 5.37 8.71 -2.15
C VAL A 71 4.11 7.87 -2.16
N ILE A 72 4.06 6.86 -3.02
CA ILE A 72 3.06 5.80 -3.00
C ILE A 72 3.75 4.51 -2.55
N HIS A 73 3.57 4.17 -1.27
CA HIS A 73 4.25 3.06 -0.63
C HIS A 73 3.40 1.80 -0.67
N GLN A 74 3.70 0.90 -1.62
CA GLN A 74 3.00 -0.38 -1.80
C GLN A 74 3.90 -1.60 -1.55
N ALA A 75 5.19 -1.37 -1.28
CA ALA A 75 6.13 -2.44 -0.96
C ALA A 75 5.73 -3.13 0.35
N ALA A 76 5.51 -4.43 0.28
CA ALA A 76 5.22 -5.28 1.43
C ALA A 76 5.35 -6.76 1.04
N ILE A 77 5.53 -7.63 2.03
CA ILE A 77 5.17 -9.04 1.91
C ILE A 77 3.63 -9.06 1.97
N PRO A 78 2.92 -9.42 0.88
CA PRO A 78 1.52 -9.00 0.69
C PRO A 78 0.47 -9.88 1.37
N ALA A 79 0.87 -10.94 2.07
CA ALA A 79 -0.04 -11.83 2.79
C ALA A 79 0.69 -12.65 3.86
N SER A 80 -0.08 -13.21 4.80
CA SER A 80 0.40 -14.23 5.71
C SER A 80 0.72 -15.54 4.99
N GLY A 81 1.68 -16.31 5.51
CA GLY A 81 2.04 -17.63 4.99
C GLY A 81 2.99 -17.64 3.79
N LEU A 82 3.33 -16.49 3.22
CA LEU A 82 4.35 -16.39 2.17
C LEU A 82 5.76 -16.45 2.73
N GLU A 83 5.97 -15.94 3.92
CA GLU A 83 7.23 -15.93 4.65
C GLU A 83 6.97 -16.26 6.12
N ALA A 84 8.05 -16.53 6.88
CA ALA A 84 7.94 -16.72 8.33
C ALA A 84 7.31 -15.47 8.99
N ASN A 85 6.45 -15.68 9.97
CA ASN A 85 5.68 -14.61 10.62
C ASN A 85 6.54 -13.43 11.10
N HIS A 86 7.68 -13.71 11.76
CA HIS A 86 8.57 -12.66 12.25
C HIS A 86 9.18 -11.84 11.09
N LYS A 87 9.50 -12.49 9.97
CA LYS A 87 10.03 -11.84 8.77
C LYS A 87 8.99 -10.94 8.13
N THR A 88 7.76 -11.43 7.97
CA THR A 88 6.64 -10.64 7.46
C THR A 88 6.37 -9.42 8.33
N PHE A 89 6.29 -9.61 9.65
CA PHE A 89 6.06 -8.50 10.59
C PHE A 89 7.20 -7.49 10.55
N LYS A 90 8.45 -7.96 10.63
CA LYS A 90 9.65 -7.11 10.61
C LYS A 90 9.72 -6.30 9.30
N ALA A 91 9.69 -6.98 8.15
CA ALA A 91 9.83 -6.35 6.84
C ALA A 91 8.77 -5.28 6.61
N ASN A 92 7.49 -5.62 6.83
CA ASN A 92 6.40 -4.68 6.59
C ASN A 92 6.40 -3.50 7.57
N THR A 93 6.72 -3.75 8.84
CA THR A 93 6.72 -2.67 9.85
C THR A 93 7.91 -1.73 9.65
N LEU A 94 9.12 -2.27 9.42
CA LEU A 94 10.32 -1.45 9.25
C LEU A 94 10.28 -0.67 7.93
N SER A 95 9.90 -1.29 6.81
CA SER A 95 9.79 -0.58 5.53
C SER A 95 8.80 0.59 5.61
N THR A 96 7.65 0.38 6.26
CA THR A 96 6.65 1.45 6.47
C THR A 96 7.19 2.56 7.37
N TYR A 97 7.82 2.21 8.50
CA TYR A 97 8.46 3.19 9.38
C TYR A 97 9.54 3.99 8.65
N ASN A 98 10.43 3.29 7.92
CA ASN A 98 11.56 3.91 7.24
C ASN A 98 11.08 4.90 6.15
N ILE A 99 10.08 4.53 5.37
CA ILE A 99 9.49 5.42 4.36
C ILE A 99 8.82 6.65 5.01
N PHE A 100 8.04 6.47 6.07
CA PHE A 100 7.42 7.61 6.76
C PHE A 100 8.47 8.51 7.40
N GLN A 101 9.49 7.94 8.03
CA GLN A 101 10.57 8.70 8.65
C GLN A 101 11.43 9.44 7.63
N ALA A 102 11.82 8.78 6.53
CA ALA A 102 12.57 9.39 5.45
C ALA A 102 11.77 10.53 4.78
N SER A 103 10.49 10.30 4.48
CA SER A 103 9.59 11.32 3.94
C SER A 103 9.48 12.53 4.88
N LYS A 104 9.33 12.28 6.19
CA LYS A 104 9.30 13.36 7.18
C LYS A 104 10.60 14.16 7.20
N VAL A 105 11.77 13.50 7.16
CA VAL A 105 13.09 14.17 7.14
C VAL A 105 13.24 15.03 5.88
N MET A 106 12.82 14.51 4.73
CA MET A 106 12.88 15.19 3.44
C MET A 106 11.74 16.18 3.21
N LYS A 107 10.82 16.35 4.19
CA LYS A 107 9.64 17.24 4.11
C LYS A 107 8.68 16.88 2.97
N ILE A 108 8.64 15.61 2.58
CA ILE A 108 7.64 15.09 1.66
C ILE A 108 6.37 14.82 2.47
N ASN A 109 5.37 15.67 2.29
CA ASN A 109 4.18 15.67 3.11
C ASN A 109 3.01 14.88 2.50
N ASN A 110 3.20 14.27 1.33
CA ASN A 110 2.14 13.59 0.58
C ASN A 110 2.48 12.11 0.41
N ILE A 111 1.85 11.27 1.22
CA ILE A 111 2.09 9.83 1.24
C ILE A 111 0.77 9.10 1.07
N VAL A 112 0.73 8.14 0.15
CA VAL A 112 -0.31 7.12 0.05
C VAL A 112 0.32 5.78 0.40
N TRP A 113 -0.35 5.00 1.25
CA TRP A 113 0.23 3.77 1.77
C TRP A 113 -0.76 2.60 1.69
N ALA A 114 -0.24 1.42 1.33
CA ALA A 114 -1.01 0.19 1.25
C ALA A 114 -1.26 -0.41 2.64
N SER A 115 -2.44 -0.18 3.23
CA SER A 115 -2.98 -0.97 4.33
C SER A 115 -3.66 -2.24 3.77
N SER A 116 -4.56 -2.86 4.51
CA SER A 116 -5.22 -4.09 4.09
C SER A 116 -6.56 -4.26 4.79
N GLU A 117 -7.55 -4.84 4.12
CA GLU A 117 -8.80 -5.29 4.75
C GLU A 117 -8.57 -6.32 5.87
N THR A 118 -7.42 -7.00 5.89
CA THR A 118 -7.10 -8.00 6.92
C THR A 118 -6.99 -7.42 8.32
N VAL A 119 -6.86 -6.10 8.45
CA VAL A 119 -6.92 -5.40 9.74
C VAL A 119 -8.28 -5.55 10.43
N LEU A 120 -9.33 -5.88 9.66
CA LEU A 120 -10.70 -6.05 10.14
C LEU A 120 -10.98 -7.43 10.76
N GLY A 121 -9.98 -8.31 10.83
CA GLY A 121 -10.15 -9.63 11.47
C GLY A 121 -10.39 -10.79 10.49
N LEU A 122 -9.99 -10.62 9.22
CA LEU A 122 -10.02 -11.74 8.28
C LEU A 122 -9.11 -12.89 8.77
N PRO A 123 -9.57 -14.15 8.66
CA PRO A 123 -10.71 -14.66 7.85
C PRO A 123 -12.09 -14.64 8.52
N PHE A 124 -12.32 -13.83 9.53
CA PHE A 124 -13.58 -13.73 10.28
C PHE A 124 -14.02 -15.03 10.95
N ASP A 125 -13.09 -15.75 11.56
CA ASP A 125 -13.40 -16.90 12.43
C ASP A 125 -14.25 -16.49 13.62
N THR A 126 -14.12 -15.23 14.06
CA THR A 126 -15.09 -14.56 14.91
C THR A 126 -15.85 -13.55 14.08
N TYR A 127 -17.17 -13.61 14.15
CA TYR A 127 -18.02 -12.68 13.41
C TYR A 127 -17.77 -11.23 13.83
N PRO A 128 -17.76 -10.28 12.88
CA PRO A 128 -17.73 -8.86 13.21
C PRO A 128 -19.00 -8.47 13.99
N PRO A 129 -18.93 -7.42 14.84
CA PRO A 129 -20.08 -6.96 15.62
C PRO A 129 -21.21 -6.40 14.75
N TYR A 130 -20.92 -5.98 13.52
CA TYR A 130 -21.89 -5.47 12.56
C TYR A 130 -21.44 -5.70 11.12
N VAL A 131 -22.38 -5.66 10.20
CA VAL A 131 -22.17 -5.67 8.73
C VAL A 131 -23.14 -4.68 8.09
N PRO A 132 -22.75 -4.00 7.00
CA PRO A 132 -21.43 -4.03 6.39
C PRO A 132 -20.37 -3.46 7.33
N VAL A 133 -19.14 -3.96 7.26
CA VAL A 133 -17.99 -3.37 7.97
C VAL A 133 -17.56 -2.08 7.28
N ASP A 134 -17.10 -1.12 8.06
CA ASP A 134 -16.66 0.21 7.59
C ASP A 134 -15.35 0.63 8.27
N GLU A 135 -14.95 1.88 8.09
CA GLU A 135 -13.71 2.42 8.64
C GLU A 135 -13.75 2.63 10.15
N GLU A 136 -14.94 2.72 10.75
CA GLU A 136 -15.16 2.84 12.20
C GLU A 136 -14.95 1.53 12.95
N TYR A 137 -14.81 0.42 12.21
CA TYR A 137 -14.56 -0.89 12.80
C TYR A 137 -13.21 -0.94 13.51
N ASP A 138 -13.22 -1.32 14.80
CA ASP A 138 -12.00 -1.47 15.60
C ASP A 138 -11.09 -2.56 15.01
N PRO A 139 -9.82 -2.28 14.70
CA PRO A 139 -8.91 -3.26 14.13
C PRO A 139 -8.75 -4.51 15.00
N ARG A 140 -8.85 -5.67 14.36
CA ARG A 140 -8.70 -6.96 14.98
C ARG A 140 -7.73 -7.86 14.18
N PRO A 141 -6.41 -7.62 14.25
CA PRO A 141 -5.44 -8.36 13.45
C PRO A 141 -5.32 -9.82 13.90
N GLU A 142 -5.55 -10.77 13.00
CA GLU A 142 -5.48 -12.22 13.27
C GLU A 142 -4.17 -12.86 12.74
N SER A 143 -3.23 -12.06 12.23
CA SER A 143 -1.94 -12.55 11.74
C SER A 143 -0.83 -11.53 11.94
N SER A 144 0.43 -11.97 11.81
CA SER A 144 1.60 -11.08 11.82
C SER A 144 1.57 -10.08 10.67
N TYR A 145 0.98 -10.46 9.53
CA TYR A 145 0.75 -9.57 8.40
C TYR A 145 -0.25 -8.46 8.77
N SER A 146 -1.45 -8.83 9.22
CA SER A 146 -2.47 -7.85 9.61
C SER A 146 -2.02 -6.98 10.79
N LEU A 147 -1.29 -7.55 11.75
CA LEU A 147 -0.71 -6.78 12.86
C LEU A 147 0.29 -5.73 12.34
N SER A 148 1.14 -6.07 11.37
CA SER A 148 2.06 -5.09 10.77
C SER A 148 1.32 -3.95 10.08
N LYS A 149 0.15 -4.22 9.48
CA LYS A 149 -0.69 -3.20 8.86
C LYS A 149 -1.37 -2.30 9.91
N VAL A 150 -1.89 -2.85 10.99
CA VAL A 150 -2.42 -2.05 12.13
C VAL A 150 -1.35 -1.13 12.72
N MET A 151 -0.12 -1.64 12.90
CA MET A 151 1.00 -0.81 13.35
C MET A 151 1.31 0.34 12.39
N GLY A 152 1.23 0.09 11.07
CA GLY A 152 1.39 1.13 10.05
C GLY A 152 0.30 2.20 10.12
N GLU A 153 -0.96 1.83 10.36
CA GLU A 153 -2.07 2.78 10.54
C GLU A 153 -1.85 3.67 11.77
N GLU A 154 -1.41 3.07 12.88
CA GLU A 154 -1.09 3.85 14.08
C GLU A 154 0.12 4.76 13.86
N MET A 155 1.16 4.29 13.18
CA MET A 155 2.28 5.14 12.79
C MET A 155 1.79 6.33 11.96
N ALA A 156 0.94 6.14 10.97
CA ALA A 156 0.39 7.22 10.15
C ALA A 156 -0.32 8.28 11.01
N ARG A 157 -1.20 7.85 11.93
CA ARG A 157 -1.89 8.75 12.87
C ARG A 157 -0.90 9.56 13.69
N GLN A 158 0.13 8.92 14.25
CA GLN A 158 1.10 9.60 15.12
C GLN A 158 2.05 10.52 14.34
N TYR A 159 2.44 10.15 13.11
CA TYR A 159 3.23 11.04 12.24
C TYR A 159 2.45 12.30 11.88
N CYS A 160 1.21 12.17 11.43
CA CYS A 160 0.37 13.31 11.08
C CYS A 160 0.01 14.17 12.30
N ARG A 161 -0.27 13.58 13.46
CA ARG A 161 -0.52 14.32 14.71
C ARG A 161 0.66 15.21 15.10
N ARG A 162 1.90 14.72 14.92
CA ARG A 162 3.14 15.47 15.25
C ARG A 162 3.58 16.42 14.14
N ASN A 163 3.13 16.20 12.92
CA ASN A 163 3.49 16.95 11.74
C ASN A 163 2.20 17.32 10.97
N PRO A 164 1.51 18.43 11.34
CA PRO A 164 0.18 18.75 10.80
C PRO A 164 0.13 19.01 9.29
N GLU A 165 1.29 19.26 8.66
CA GLU A 165 1.38 19.42 7.20
C GLU A 165 1.41 18.08 6.46
N MET A 166 1.74 16.98 7.16
CA MET A 166 1.74 15.65 6.54
C MET A 166 0.33 15.17 6.25
N LYS A 167 0.23 14.48 5.13
CA LYS A 167 -0.91 13.69 4.69
C LYS A 167 -0.43 12.26 4.47
N ILE A 168 -1.03 11.31 5.18
CA ILE A 168 -0.76 9.88 4.98
C ILE A 168 -2.11 9.17 4.83
N PHE A 169 -2.44 8.76 3.60
CA PHE A 169 -3.62 7.98 3.30
C PHE A 169 -3.30 6.49 3.30
N GLY A 170 -3.89 5.76 4.23
CA GLY A 170 -3.85 4.31 4.30
C GLY A 170 -5.04 3.69 3.57
N LEU A 171 -4.78 2.96 2.49
CA LEU A 171 -5.80 2.31 1.70
C LEU A 171 -5.88 0.83 2.10
N ARG A 172 -6.97 0.44 2.76
CA ARG A 172 -7.25 -0.93 3.19
C ARG A 172 -7.75 -1.74 1.99
N TYR A 173 -6.81 -2.23 1.18
CA TYR A 173 -7.15 -3.02 -0.01
C TYR A 173 -7.75 -4.37 0.37
N SER A 174 -8.81 -4.73 -0.35
CA SER A 174 -9.30 -6.10 -0.45
C SER A 174 -8.39 -6.93 -1.39
N ASN A 175 -8.80 -8.14 -1.71
CA ASN A 175 -8.03 -9.03 -2.59
C ASN A 175 -7.85 -8.42 -3.99
N ILE A 176 -6.63 -8.01 -4.31
CA ILE A 176 -6.31 -7.32 -5.57
C ILE A 176 -6.29 -8.31 -6.73
N MET A 177 -7.13 -8.03 -7.74
CA MET A 177 -7.28 -8.82 -8.96
C MET A 177 -6.77 -8.07 -10.19
N GLU A 178 -6.02 -8.76 -11.02
CA GLU A 178 -5.73 -8.35 -12.40
C GLU A 178 -6.65 -9.09 -13.37
N GLU A 179 -6.73 -8.66 -14.62
CA GLU A 179 -7.64 -9.24 -15.61
C GLU A 179 -7.55 -10.76 -15.73
N HIS A 180 -6.33 -11.30 -15.65
CA HIS A 180 -6.12 -12.75 -15.73
C HIS A 180 -6.62 -13.51 -14.49
N ASP A 181 -6.72 -12.87 -13.31
CA ASP A 181 -7.20 -13.47 -12.07
C ASP A 181 -8.71 -13.76 -12.10
N TYR A 182 -9.48 -13.03 -12.90
CA TYR A 182 -10.94 -13.24 -13.02
C TYR A 182 -11.33 -14.63 -13.52
N LYS A 183 -10.42 -15.32 -14.19
CA LYS A 183 -10.62 -16.73 -14.59
C LYS A 183 -10.86 -17.63 -13.38
N GLN A 184 -10.34 -17.26 -12.21
CA GLN A 184 -10.50 -18.03 -10.97
C GLN A 184 -11.94 -17.98 -10.44
N PHE A 185 -12.74 -16.98 -10.79
CA PHE A 185 -14.14 -16.87 -10.31
C PHE A 185 -14.98 -18.08 -10.66
N LYS A 186 -14.70 -18.75 -11.79
CA LYS A 186 -15.36 -19.98 -12.19
C LYS A 186 -15.18 -21.12 -11.20
N SER A 187 -14.09 -21.14 -10.42
CA SER A 187 -13.79 -22.23 -9.47
C SER A 187 -14.61 -22.14 -8.18
N PHE A 188 -15.18 -20.98 -7.85
CA PHE A 188 -15.93 -20.74 -6.61
C PHE A 188 -17.30 -20.07 -6.81
N GLN A 189 -17.71 -19.80 -8.07
CA GLN A 189 -18.99 -19.12 -8.33
C GLN A 189 -20.22 -19.95 -7.92
N ASN A 190 -20.09 -21.28 -7.85
CA ASN A 190 -21.18 -22.20 -7.48
C ASN A 190 -21.21 -22.53 -5.98
N ASP A 191 -20.22 -22.08 -5.22
CA ASP A 191 -20.15 -22.31 -3.78
C ASP A 191 -19.75 -21.01 -3.05
N PRO A 192 -20.74 -20.28 -2.50
CA PRO A 192 -20.46 -19.01 -1.82
C PRO A 192 -19.61 -19.17 -0.57
N PHE A 193 -19.54 -20.36 0.04
CA PHE A 193 -18.74 -20.57 1.24
C PHE A 193 -17.24 -20.49 0.99
N LEU A 194 -16.78 -20.76 -0.23
CA LEU A 194 -15.36 -20.67 -0.59
C LEU A 194 -14.77 -19.26 -0.46
N ARG A 195 -15.61 -18.23 -0.51
CA ARG A 195 -15.18 -16.81 -0.38
C ARG A 195 -15.82 -16.09 0.81
N LYS A 196 -16.52 -16.83 1.70
CA LYS A 196 -17.11 -16.26 2.91
C LYS A 196 -16.09 -15.58 3.81
N TRP A 197 -14.87 -16.10 3.86
CA TRP A 197 -13.79 -15.64 4.72
C TRP A 197 -13.40 -14.16 4.54
N ASN A 198 -13.67 -13.55 3.38
CA ASN A 198 -13.44 -12.13 3.10
C ASN A 198 -14.72 -11.41 2.63
N PHE A 199 -15.90 -11.94 2.97
CA PHE A 199 -17.20 -11.40 2.54
C PHE A 199 -17.30 -11.18 1.03
N TRP A 200 -16.66 -12.05 0.24
CA TRP A 200 -16.60 -12.00 -1.23
C TRP A 200 -15.91 -10.73 -1.79
N GLY A 201 -15.32 -9.91 -0.92
CA GLY A 201 -14.63 -8.68 -1.30
C GLY A 201 -13.47 -8.93 -2.26
N TYR A 202 -13.29 -8.03 -3.20
CA TYR A 202 -12.11 -7.93 -4.06
C TYR A 202 -12.00 -6.50 -4.58
N ILE A 203 -10.87 -6.18 -5.19
CA ILE A 203 -10.67 -4.92 -5.90
C ILE A 203 -9.87 -5.16 -7.18
N ASP A 204 -10.24 -4.49 -8.28
CA ASP A 204 -9.44 -4.51 -9.50
C ASP A 204 -8.17 -3.65 -9.33
N ALA A 205 -7.06 -4.10 -9.89
CA ALA A 205 -5.80 -3.37 -9.80
C ALA A 205 -5.88 -1.95 -10.39
N ARG A 206 -6.76 -1.73 -11.38
CA ARG A 206 -7.03 -0.40 -11.97
C ARG A 206 -7.73 0.52 -10.98
N ASP A 207 -8.65 -0.02 -10.16
CA ASP A 207 -9.34 0.75 -9.12
C ASP A 207 -8.39 1.07 -7.96
N VAL A 208 -7.45 0.15 -7.62
CA VAL A 208 -6.33 0.45 -6.71
C VAL A 208 -5.52 1.64 -7.22
N ALA A 209 -5.17 1.64 -8.50
CA ALA A 209 -4.41 2.73 -9.10
C ALA A 209 -5.18 4.06 -9.04
N GLN A 210 -6.49 4.03 -9.33
CA GLN A 210 -7.35 5.21 -9.23
C GLN A 210 -7.47 5.72 -7.79
N ALA A 211 -7.63 4.82 -6.81
CA ALA A 211 -7.67 5.19 -5.40
C ALA A 211 -6.35 5.86 -4.96
N CYS A 212 -5.19 5.31 -5.37
CA CYS A 212 -3.88 5.93 -5.12
C CYS A 212 -3.78 7.33 -5.72
N LEU A 213 -4.21 7.51 -6.97
CA LEU A 213 -4.18 8.80 -7.65
C LEU A 213 -5.06 9.82 -6.92
N LEU A 214 -6.30 9.48 -6.61
CA LEU A 214 -7.24 10.37 -5.93
C LEU A 214 -6.76 10.72 -4.51
N ALA A 215 -6.23 9.76 -3.77
CA ALA A 215 -5.64 9.98 -2.46
C ALA A 215 -4.42 10.91 -2.55
N MET A 216 -3.55 10.71 -3.55
CA MET A 216 -2.39 11.56 -3.78
C MET A 216 -2.78 12.99 -4.16
N GLU A 217 -3.80 13.16 -5.00
CA GLU A 217 -4.28 14.48 -5.47
C GLU A 217 -5.17 15.20 -4.45
N SER A 218 -5.70 14.51 -3.46
CA SER A 218 -6.55 15.09 -2.40
C SER A 218 -5.83 16.20 -1.66
N ASN A 219 -6.56 17.26 -1.32
CA ASN A 219 -6.08 18.39 -0.52
C ASN A 219 -6.28 18.19 1.01
N LEU A 220 -6.86 17.06 1.43
CA LEU A 220 -7.00 16.73 2.84
C LEU A 220 -5.64 16.60 3.49
N LYS A 221 -5.53 16.92 4.78
CA LYS A 221 -4.33 16.76 5.60
C LYS A 221 -4.61 15.77 6.73
N GLY A 222 -3.56 15.24 7.30
CA GLY A 222 -3.66 14.28 8.39
C GLY A 222 -3.63 12.84 7.92
N ALA A 223 -3.91 11.92 8.84
CA ALA A 223 -4.03 10.50 8.54
C ALA A 223 -5.50 10.17 8.21
N ASP A 224 -5.71 9.54 7.07
CA ASP A 224 -7.01 9.02 6.66
C ASP A 224 -6.88 7.55 6.26
N LEU A 225 -7.89 6.77 6.58
CA LEU A 225 -7.92 5.34 6.33
C LEU A 225 -9.21 5.02 5.57
N SER A 226 -9.08 4.40 4.41
CA SER A 226 -10.23 4.07 3.57
C SER A 226 -10.23 2.59 3.21
N LEU A 227 -11.39 1.95 3.35
CA LEU A 227 -11.62 0.59 2.90
C LEU A 227 -11.94 0.60 1.40
N ILE A 228 -11.12 -0.09 0.62
CA ILE A 228 -11.20 -0.08 -0.84
C ILE A 228 -11.54 -1.49 -1.34
N HIS A 229 -12.78 -1.67 -1.76
CA HIS A 229 -13.33 -2.94 -2.30
C HIS A 229 -14.43 -2.67 -3.33
N ILE A 230 -14.80 -3.72 -4.05
CA ILE A 230 -15.97 -3.79 -4.93
C ILE A 230 -16.92 -4.84 -4.36
#